data_632efed50294d23ae17c1cfefca24527
#
_entry.id   632efed50294d23ae17c1cfefca24527
#
_cell.length_a   1.000
_cell.length_b   1.000
_cell.length_c   1.000
_cell.angle_alpha   90.00
_cell.angle_beta   90.00
_cell.angle_gamma   90.00
#
_symmetry.space_group_name_H-M   'P 1'
#
loop_
_entity.id
_entity.type
_entity.pdbx_description
1 polymer ?
#
loop_
_entity_poly.entity_id
_entity_poly.type
_entity_poly.pdbx_seq_one_letter_code
_entity_poly.pdbx_strand_id
1 'polypeptide(L)'
;LVIDKLAAMNEVILEKQYFRQWWIIILFGGIDAIILYGLLTQLITGTPWGDKPLSDIGVIILYICFTLFALFFMNMGLQTRIDDHGIHFKFIPFSRRFTTYLWSEISKCEVREYSPVKEYGGWGIRYGRNGMAYNVSGNQGIDIILKNGKRVLIGTKKNIEIQLFLSKIESINKPI
;
A
#
# COMPACT_ATOMS: atom_id res chain seq x y z
N LEU A 1 -9.31 -31.21 -13.25
CA LEU A 1 -7.89 -31.58 -13.53
C LEU A 1 -6.89 -30.44 -13.28
N VAL A 2 -7.18 -29.17 -13.75
CA VAL A 2 -6.29 -28.01 -13.50
C VAL A 2 -6.46 -27.50 -12.08
N ILE A 3 -7.70 -27.41 -11.61
CA ILE A 3 -8.05 -26.98 -10.23
C ILE A 3 -7.46 -27.95 -9.20
N ASP A 4 -7.49 -29.26 -9.47
CA ASP A 4 -6.93 -30.28 -8.57
C ASP A 4 -5.39 -30.20 -8.48
N LYS A 5 -4.72 -29.83 -9.59
CA LYS A 5 -3.26 -29.61 -9.58
C LYS A 5 -2.87 -28.30 -8.89
N LEU A 6 -3.70 -27.25 -8.98
CA LEU A 6 -3.51 -25.99 -8.22
C LEU A 6 -3.76 -26.20 -6.72
N ALA A 7 -4.77 -26.99 -6.36
CA ALA A 7 -5.05 -27.35 -4.96
C ALA A 7 -3.93 -28.18 -4.29
N ALA A 8 -3.10 -28.86 -5.09
CA ALA A 8 -1.90 -29.54 -4.60
C ALA A 8 -0.73 -28.61 -4.30
N MET A 9 -0.79 -27.35 -4.71
CA MET A 9 0.18 -26.31 -4.37
C MET A 9 -0.22 -25.66 -3.05
N ASN A 10 0.08 -26.26 -1.91
CA ASN A 10 -0.11 -25.67 -0.57
C ASN A 10 0.72 -24.38 -0.33
N GLU A 11 1.16 -23.71 -1.40
CA GLU A 11 1.96 -22.49 -1.32
C GLU A 11 1.02 -21.27 -1.24
N VAL A 12 1.09 -20.54 -0.12
CA VAL A 12 0.37 -19.29 0.08
C VAL A 12 1.39 -18.18 0.26
N ILE A 13 1.38 -17.20 -0.64
CA ILE A 13 2.22 -16.02 -0.51
C ILE A 13 1.45 -14.95 0.25
N LEU A 14 1.95 -14.55 1.41
CA LEU A 14 1.39 -13.47 2.22
C LEU A 14 2.35 -12.30 2.25
N GLU A 15 1.84 -11.10 2.01
CA GLU A 15 2.61 -9.88 2.11
C GLU A 15 1.81 -8.79 2.82
N LYS A 16 2.49 -8.04 3.71
CA LYS A 16 1.94 -6.87 4.39
C LYS A 16 2.92 -5.72 4.23
N GLN A 17 2.46 -4.62 3.71
CA GLN A 17 3.23 -3.39 3.52
C GLN A 17 2.55 -2.26 4.24
N TYR A 18 3.32 -1.39 4.93
CA TYR A 18 2.83 -0.21 5.63
C TYR A 18 3.63 1.01 5.22
N PHE A 19 3.04 2.23 5.34
CA PHE A 19 3.73 3.50 5.14
C PHE A 19 4.65 3.82 6.33
N ARG A 20 5.66 2.96 6.53
CA ARG A 20 6.67 3.09 7.60
C ARG A 20 8.08 3.14 7.04
N GLN A 21 8.25 3.78 5.88
CA GLN A 21 9.57 4.03 5.32
C GLN A 21 10.32 5.00 6.23
N TRP A 22 11.63 4.80 6.41
CA TRP A 22 12.45 5.59 7.33
C TRP A 22 12.31 7.11 7.11
N TRP A 23 12.23 7.55 5.85
CA TRP A 23 12.09 8.96 5.50
C TRP A 23 10.71 9.53 5.89
N ILE A 24 9.64 8.73 5.84
CA ILE A 24 8.30 9.10 6.31
C ILE A 24 8.31 9.28 7.83
N ILE A 25 8.99 8.37 8.54
CA ILE A 25 9.12 8.45 10.00
C ILE A 25 9.87 9.72 10.39
N ILE A 26 10.98 10.05 9.70
CA ILE A 26 11.75 11.27 9.94
C ILE A 26 10.91 12.51 9.60
N LEU A 27 10.19 12.51 8.49
CA LEU A 27 9.35 13.64 8.07
C LEU A 27 8.25 13.93 9.11
N PHE A 28 7.44 12.93 9.44
CA PHE A 28 6.36 13.12 10.41
C PHE A 28 6.88 13.37 11.82
N GLY A 29 7.90 12.62 12.25
CA GLY A 29 8.51 12.82 13.56
C GLY A 29 9.19 14.19 13.71
N GLY A 30 9.84 14.68 12.65
CA GLY A 30 10.44 16.01 12.63
C GLY A 30 9.38 17.13 12.73
N ILE A 31 8.30 17.02 11.96
CA ILE A 31 7.19 18.00 12.04
C ILE A 31 6.52 17.93 13.43
N ASP A 32 6.27 16.73 13.95
CA ASP A 32 5.67 16.54 15.27
C ASP A 32 6.54 17.14 16.37
N ALA A 33 7.86 16.94 16.31
CA ALA A 33 8.82 17.53 17.24
C ALA A 33 8.84 19.07 17.18
N ILE A 34 8.73 19.67 15.98
CA ILE A 34 8.66 21.13 15.83
C ILE A 34 7.36 21.68 16.45
N ILE A 35 6.23 21.04 16.19
CA ILE A 35 4.94 21.46 16.78
C ILE A 35 4.98 21.28 18.31
N LEU A 36 5.53 20.18 18.81
CA LEU A 36 5.70 19.93 20.23
C LEU A 36 6.60 20.98 20.90
N TYR A 37 7.72 21.32 20.25
CA TYR A 37 8.62 22.38 20.73
C TYR A 37 7.87 23.72 20.84
N GLY A 38 7.12 24.12 19.83
CA GLY A 38 6.30 25.34 19.85
C GLY A 38 5.25 25.33 20.95
N LEU A 39 4.56 24.19 21.11
CA LEU A 39 3.59 23.97 22.18
C LEU A 39 4.21 24.14 23.58
N LEU A 40 5.35 23.46 23.82
CA LEU A 40 6.02 23.54 25.11
C LEU A 40 6.55 24.95 25.40
N THR A 41 7.15 25.61 24.40
CA THR A 41 7.62 26.99 24.55
C THR A 41 6.46 27.92 24.93
N GLN A 42 5.35 27.86 24.20
CA GLN A 42 4.20 28.73 24.47
C GLN A 42 3.57 28.48 25.84
N LEU A 43 3.38 27.23 26.24
CA LEU A 43 2.76 26.89 27.52
C LEU A 43 3.67 27.13 28.73
N ILE A 44 4.99 26.93 28.60
CA ILE A 44 5.94 27.03 29.72
C ILE A 44 6.41 28.48 29.90
N THR A 45 6.75 29.16 28.80
CA THR A 45 7.35 30.51 28.86
C THR A 45 6.31 31.61 28.68
N GLY A 46 5.07 31.30 28.28
CA GLY A 46 4.04 32.29 27.95
C GLY A 46 4.37 33.10 26.69
N THR A 47 5.44 32.78 25.96
CA THR A 47 5.84 33.48 24.73
C THR A 47 5.12 32.86 23.51
N PRO A 48 4.31 33.64 22.78
CA PRO A 48 3.61 33.15 21.58
C PRO A 48 4.60 32.63 20.55
N TRP A 49 4.31 31.47 19.97
CA TRP A 49 5.18 30.82 18.98
C TRP A 49 4.79 31.17 17.55
N GLY A 50 5.72 31.76 16.78
CA GLY A 50 5.57 32.14 15.38
C GLY A 50 5.06 33.58 15.16
N ASP A 51 5.05 34.00 13.90
CA ASP A 51 4.69 35.39 13.52
C ASP A 51 3.20 35.69 13.67
N LYS A 52 2.33 34.68 13.54
CA LYS A 52 0.88 34.75 13.78
C LYS A 52 0.47 33.63 14.71
N PRO A 53 0.74 33.79 16.00
CA PRO A 53 0.58 32.69 16.96
C PRO A 53 -0.88 32.28 17.11
N LEU A 54 -1.08 30.96 17.21
CA LEU A 54 -2.37 30.40 17.62
C LEU A 54 -2.54 30.60 19.13
N SER A 55 -3.80 30.58 19.60
CA SER A 55 -4.06 30.47 21.03
C SER A 55 -3.51 29.15 21.60
N ASP A 56 -3.28 29.07 22.91
CA ASP A 56 -2.80 27.85 23.58
C ASP A 56 -3.65 26.63 23.21
N ILE A 57 -4.96 26.78 23.23
CA ILE A 57 -5.90 25.72 22.83
C ILE A 57 -5.71 25.38 21.36
N GLY A 58 -5.46 26.37 20.49
CA GLY A 58 -5.21 26.16 19.06
C GLY A 58 -3.97 25.32 18.79
N VAL A 59 -2.86 25.59 19.50
CA VAL A 59 -1.60 24.83 19.34
C VAL A 59 -1.78 23.40 19.90
N ILE A 60 -2.49 23.22 21.00
CA ILE A 60 -2.81 21.89 21.57
C ILE A 60 -3.60 21.06 20.54
N ILE A 61 -4.67 21.65 19.97
CA ILE A 61 -5.48 20.98 18.96
C ILE A 61 -4.64 20.62 17.73
N LEU A 62 -3.80 21.54 17.25
CA LEU A 62 -2.91 21.30 16.13
C LEU A 62 -1.99 20.10 16.38
N TYR A 63 -1.34 20.07 17.55
CA TYR A 63 -0.45 18.97 17.93
C TYR A 63 -1.19 17.62 17.96
N ILE A 64 -2.32 17.56 18.65
CA ILE A 64 -3.12 16.33 18.75
C ILE A 64 -3.59 15.86 17.38
N CYS A 65 -4.14 16.76 16.56
CA CYS A 65 -4.62 16.43 15.23
C CYS A 65 -3.49 15.93 14.32
N PHE A 66 -2.32 16.60 14.35
CA PHE A 66 -1.18 16.19 13.54
C PHE A 66 -0.63 14.83 13.98
N THR A 67 -0.43 14.61 15.28
CA THR A 67 0.02 13.32 15.83
C THR A 67 -0.94 12.19 15.44
N LEU A 68 -2.25 12.39 15.63
CA LEU A 68 -3.26 11.41 15.21
C LEU A 68 -3.24 11.14 13.72
N PHE A 69 -3.08 12.18 12.90
CA PHE A 69 -2.94 12.04 11.44
C PHE A 69 -1.68 11.25 11.07
N ALA A 70 -0.53 11.55 11.68
CA ALA A 70 0.72 10.83 11.43
C ALA A 70 0.59 9.35 11.81
N LEU A 71 0.03 9.05 12.98
CA LEU A 71 -0.24 7.68 13.43
C LEU A 71 -1.20 6.95 12.47
N PHE A 72 -2.28 7.61 12.05
CA PHE A 72 -3.22 7.05 11.07
C PHE A 72 -2.52 6.72 9.76
N PHE A 73 -1.75 7.66 9.21
CA PHE A 73 -1.03 7.49 7.95
C PHE A 73 -0.01 6.34 8.01
N MET A 74 0.78 6.26 9.09
CA MET A 74 1.77 5.19 9.28
C MET A 74 1.15 3.80 9.45
N ASN A 75 -0.13 3.72 9.82
CA ASN A 75 -0.87 2.47 9.92
C ASN A 75 -1.66 2.11 8.63
N MET A 76 -1.64 3.00 7.63
CA MET A 76 -2.14 2.64 6.30
C MET A 76 -1.24 1.59 5.67
N GLY A 77 -1.85 0.64 4.96
CA GLY A 77 -1.07 -0.43 4.35
C GLY A 77 -1.83 -1.27 3.37
N LEU A 78 -1.07 -2.03 2.60
CA LEU A 78 -1.53 -3.00 1.63
C LEU A 78 -1.26 -4.41 2.17
N GLN A 79 -2.28 -5.25 2.20
CA GLN A 79 -2.14 -6.68 2.47
C GLN A 79 -2.50 -7.45 1.21
N THR A 80 -1.60 -8.34 0.80
CA THR A 80 -1.78 -9.19 -0.38
C THR A 80 -1.62 -10.64 0.04
N ARG A 81 -2.49 -11.51 -0.46
CA ARG A 81 -2.44 -12.96 -0.34
C ARG A 81 -2.63 -13.56 -1.72
N ILE A 82 -1.75 -14.46 -2.11
CA ILE A 82 -1.84 -15.19 -3.37
C ILE A 82 -1.86 -16.67 -3.03
N ASP A 83 -2.85 -17.38 -3.56
CA ASP A 83 -3.02 -18.82 -3.36
C ASP A 83 -3.56 -19.49 -4.64
N ASP A 84 -3.93 -20.76 -4.54
CA ASP A 84 -4.47 -21.58 -5.60
C ASP A 84 -5.80 -21.06 -6.19
N HIS A 85 -6.55 -20.25 -5.45
CA HIS A 85 -7.82 -19.68 -5.89
C HIS A 85 -7.66 -18.38 -6.68
N GLY A 86 -6.63 -17.56 -6.31
CA GLY A 86 -6.44 -16.26 -6.95
C GLY A 86 -5.58 -15.29 -6.16
N ILE A 87 -5.76 -14.01 -6.47
CA ILE A 87 -5.06 -12.89 -5.84
C ILE A 87 -6.07 -12.13 -4.99
N HIS A 88 -5.79 -12.06 -3.70
CA HIS A 88 -6.58 -11.37 -2.69
C HIS A 88 -5.80 -10.19 -2.15
N PHE A 89 -6.40 -9.03 -2.10
CA PHE A 89 -5.75 -7.85 -1.52
C PHE A 89 -6.75 -6.95 -0.80
N LYS A 90 -6.25 -6.18 0.15
CA LYS A 90 -6.98 -5.10 0.82
C LYS A 90 -6.05 -3.97 1.21
N PHE A 91 -6.58 -2.76 1.16
CA PHE A 91 -5.85 -1.55 1.56
C PHE A 91 -6.42 -1.00 2.86
N ILE A 92 -5.68 -1.15 3.95
CA ILE A 92 -6.08 -0.74 5.30
C ILE A 92 -5.85 0.77 5.46
N PRO A 93 -6.76 1.51 6.13
CA PRO A 93 -8.03 1.07 6.73
C PRO A 93 -9.24 1.13 5.77
N PHE A 94 -9.05 1.52 4.51
CA PHE A 94 -10.13 1.80 3.56
C PHE A 94 -10.93 0.56 3.17
N SER A 95 -10.30 -0.63 3.20
CA SER A 95 -10.96 -1.90 2.90
C SER A 95 -10.88 -2.83 4.10
N ARG A 96 -12.04 -3.20 4.66
CA ARG A 96 -12.12 -4.20 5.75
C ARG A 96 -12.07 -5.63 5.22
N ARG A 97 -12.61 -5.87 4.01
CA ARG A 97 -12.65 -7.18 3.35
C ARG A 97 -11.60 -7.24 2.25
N PHE A 98 -11.15 -8.45 1.94
CA PHE A 98 -10.30 -8.66 0.78
C PHE A 98 -11.11 -8.51 -0.52
N THR A 99 -10.54 -7.81 -1.48
CA THR A 99 -10.94 -7.88 -2.88
C THR A 99 -10.23 -9.09 -3.47
N THR A 100 -10.96 -9.95 -4.17
CA THR A 100 -10.45 -11.18 -4.75
C THR A 100 -10.57 -11.13 -6.26
N TYR A 101 -9.51 -11.49 -6.95
CA TYR A 101 -9.51 -11.79 -8.38
C TYR A 101 -9.16 -13.26 -8.55
N LEU A 102 -10.15 -14.05 -8.97
CA LEU A 102 -9.96 -15.48 -9.23
C LEU A 102 -9.08 -15.68 -10.46
N TRP A 103 -8.27 -16.76 -10.49
CA TRP A 103 -7.47 -17.08 -11.69
C TRP A 103 -8.34 -17.24 -12.93
N SER A 104 -9.58 -17.72 -12.79
CA SER A 104 -10.56 -17.82 -13.88
C SER A 104 -11.01 -16.47 -14.47
N GLU A 105 -10.91 -15.37 -13.72
CA GLU A 105 -11.28 -14.01 -14.13
C GLU A 105 -10.10 -13.25 -14.73
N ILE A 106 -8.87 -13.70 -14.46
CA ILE A 106 -7.63 -13.06 -14.91
C ILE A 106 -7.35 -13.48 -16.36
N SER A 107 -7.12 -12.51 -17.22
CA SER A 107 -6.68 -12.69 -18.62
C SER A 107 -5.16 -12.70 -18.71
N LYS A 108 -4.47 -11.80 -17.97
CA LYS A 108 -3.02 -11.71 -17.92
C LYS A 108 -2.59 -11.30 -16.51
N CYS A 109 -1.55 -11.93 -16.01
CA CYS A 109 -0.92 -11.59 -14.74
C CYS A 109 0.59 -11.67 -14.89
N GLU A 110 1.29 -10.59 -14.60
CA GLU A 110 2.75 -10.53 -14.67
C GLU A 110 3.31 -9.64 -13.56
N VAL A 111 4.51 -9.95 -13.11
CA VAL A 111 5.27 -9.05 -12.25
C VAL A 111 6.08 -8.12 -13.16
N ARG A 112 5.95 -6.82 -12.97
CA ARG A 112 6.69 -5.81 -13.70
C ARG A 112 7.23 -4.70 -12.83
N GLU A 113 8.25 -4.05 -13.34
CA GLU A 113 8.66 -2.74 -12.84
C GLU A 113 7.73 -1.65 -13.37
N TYR A 114 7.42 -0.66 -12.55
CA TYR A 114 6.61 0.48 -12.92
C TYR A 114 7.15 1.76 -12.26
N SER A 115 6.75 2.91 -12.77
CA SER A 115 7.07 4.20 -12.16
C SER A 115 5.86 4.71 -11.36
N PRO A 116 5.88 4.65 -10.01
CA PRO A 116 4.74 5.06 -9.19
C PRO A 116 4.29 6.49 -9.50
N VAL A 117 5.24 7.41 -9.61
CA VAL A 117 4.94 8.84 -9.84
C VAL A 117 4.46 9.10 -11.26
N LYS A 118 5.16 8.56 -12.28
CA LYS A 118 4.84 8.84 -13.69
C LYS A 118 3.57 8.14 -14.17
N GLU A 119 3.33 6.91 -13.72
CA GLU A 119 2.19 6.11 -14.18
C GLU A 119 0.92 6.35 -13.34
N TYR A 120 1.08 6.65 -12.04
CA TYR A 120 -0.03 6.69 -11.09
C TYR A 120 -0.05 7.94 -10.17
N GLY A 121 0.89 8.87 -10.33
CA GLY A 121 0.96 10.09 -9.51
C GLY A 121 1.41 9.84 -8.06
N GLY A 122 2.05 8.70 -7.77
CA GLY A 122 2.59 8.36 -6.45
C GLY A 122 2.08 7.04 -5.88
N TRP A 123 2.30 6.87 -4.57
CA TRP A 123 1.87 5.68 -3.82
C TRP A 123 0.49 5.87 -3.19
N GLY A 124 -0.15 4.78 -2.84
CA GLY A 124 -1.49 4.71 -2.25
C GLY A 124 -2.49 3.95 -3.11
N ILE A 125 -3.76 4.35 -3.02
CA ILE A 125 -4.80 3.96 -3.96
C ILE A 125 -4.84 5.02 -5.05
N ARG A 126 -4.47 4.66 -6.28
CA ARG A 126 -4.30 5.61 -7.37
C ARG A 126 -5.02 5.14 -8.63
N TYR A 127 -5.56 6.09 -9.38
CA TYR A 127 -6.09 5.85 -10.71
C TYR A 127 -5.17 6.51 -11.73
N GLY A 128 -4.61 5.70 -12.64
CA GLY A 128 -3.71 6.15 -13.70
C GLY A 128 -4.24 5.80 -15.08
N ARG A 129 -3.44 6.13 -16.09
CA ARG A 129 -3.79 5.79 -17.50
C ARG A 129 -3.97 4.29 -17.72
N ASN A 130 -3.29 3.49 -16.93
CA ASN A 130 -3.30 2.02 -17.01
C ASN A 130 -4.23 1.35 -15.99
N GLY A 131 -5.23 2.05 -15.46
CA GLY A 131 -6.19 1.52 -14.49
C GLY A 131 -5.85 1.88 -13.06
N MET A 132 -6.32 1.05 -12.11
CA MET A 132 -6.14 1.27 -10.67
C MET A 132 -4.81 0.71 -10.19
N ALA A 133 -4.13 1.42 -9.28
CA ALA A 133 -2.97 0.92 -8.57
C ALA A 133 -3.20 0.95 -7.05
N TYR A 134 -2.75 -0.11 -6.40
CA TYR A 134 -2.69 -0.26 -4.95
C TYR A 134 -1.24 -0.52 -4.56
N ASN A 135 -0.55 0.49 -4.02
CA ASN A 135 0.86 0.37 -3.68
C ASN A 135 1.20 1.18 -2.44
N VAL A 136 2.29 0.84 -1.77
CA VAL A 136 2.76 1.50 -0.54
C VAL A 136 4.17 2.03 -0.72
N SER A 137 5.03 1.27 -1.41
CA SER A 137 6.43 1.62 -1.61
C SER A 137 7.03 0.83 -2.77
N GLY A 138 8.21 1.24 -3.22
CA GLY A 138 8.95 0.56 -4.29
C GLY A 138 8.36 0.83 -5.68
N ASN A 139 8.85 0.06 -6.65
CA ASN A 139 8.57 0.19 -8.08
C ASN A 139 8.29 -1.16 -8.74
N GLN A 140 8.04 -2.22 -7.94
CA GLN A 140 7.67 -3.54 -8.43
C GLN A 140 6.20 -3.80 -8.12
N GLY A 141 5.49 -4.42 -9.05
CA GLY A 141 4.06 -4.70 -8.88
C GLY A 141 3.57 -5.86 -9.72
N ILE A 142 2.46 -6.43 -9.29
CA ILE A 142 1.71 -7.44 -10.01
C ILE A 142 0.72 -6.69 -10.89
N ASP A 143 0.89 -6.77 -12.18
CA ASP A 143 0.02 -6.16 -13.19
C ASP A 143 -1.01 -7.20 -13.64
N ILE A 144 -2.26 -6.95 -13.33
CA ILE A 144 -3.38 -7.84 -13.54
C ILE A 144 -4.30 -7.24 -14.59
N ILE A 145 -4.59 -7.99 -15.65
CA ILE A 145 -5.61 -7.67 -16.64
C ILE A 145 -6.73 -8.70 -16.49
N LEU A 146 -7.92 -8.23 -16.16
CA LEU A 146 -9.10 -9.08 -16.05
C LEU A 146 -9.73 -9.32 -17.42
N LYS A 147 -10.49 -10.40 -17.59
CA LYS A 147 -11.21 -10.75 -18.83
C LYS A 147 -12.21 -9.67 -19.27
N ASN A 148 -12.71 -8.84 -18.32
CA ASN A 148 -13.58 -7.70 -18.62
C ASN A 148 -12.80 -6.44 -19.05
N GLY A 149 -11.49 -6.53 -19.28
CA GLY A 149 -10.62 -5.42 -19.68
C GLY A 149 -10.15 -4.51 -18.55
N LYS A 150 -10.60 -4.70 -17.32
CA LYS A 150 -10.13 -3.92 -16.17
C LYS A 150 -8.68 -4.26 -15.86
N ARG A 151 -7.85 -3.23 -15.64
CA ARG A 151 -6.44 -3.38 -15.28
C ARG A 151 -6.18 -2.89 -13.87
N VAL A 152 -5.45 -3.68 -13.10
CA VAL A 152 -5.12 -3.39 -11.71
C VAL A 152 -3.66 -3.73 -11.45
N LEU A 153 -2.93 -2.81 -10.80
CA LEU A 153 -1.58 -3.01 -10.35
C LEU A 153 -1.56 -3.11 -8.83
N ILE A 154 -0.93 -4.15 -8.30
CA ILE A 154 -0.74 -4.38 -6.86
C ILE A 154 0.76 -4.32 -6.57
N GLY A 155 1.21 -3.32 -5.82
CA GLY A 155 2.61 -3.16 -5.45
C GLY A 155 3.11 -4.32 -4.60
N THR A 156 4.34 -4.78 -4.85
CA THR A 156 4.95 -5.88 -4.11
C THR A 156 6.44 -5.67 -3.87
N LYS A 157 6.94 -6.26 -2.76
CA LYS A 157 8.36 -6.44 -2.47
C LYS A 157 8.82 -7.88 -2.66
N LYS A 158 7.88 -8.79 -2.94
CA LYS A 158 8.10 -10.23 -3.14
C LYS A 158 8.06 -10.61 -4.63
N ASN A 159 8.60 -9.73 -5.48
CA ASN A 159 8.56 -9.89 -6.95
C ASN A 159 9.09 -11.25 -7.41
N ILE A 160 10.22 -11.72 -6.89
CA ILE A 160 10.85 -12.99 -7.28
C ILE A 160 9.95 -14.18 -6.86
N GLU A 161 9.47 -14.19 -5.60
CA GLU A 161 8.62 -15.25 -5.07
C GLU A 161 7.32 -15.37 -5.88
N ILE A 162 6.71 -14.22 -6.20
CA ILE A 162 5.47 -14.17 -6.99
C ILE A 162 5.73 -14.58 -8.43
N GLN A 163 6.83 -14.17 -9.04
CA GLN A 163 7.17 -14.55 -10.42
C GLN A 163 7.38 -16.07 -10.55
N LEU A 164 8.04 -16.69 -9.57
CA LEU A 164 8.20 -18.14 -9.52
C LEU A 164 6.85 -18.85 -9.36
N PHE A 165 5.96 -18.33 -8.51
CA PHE A 165 4.62 -18.86 -8.33
C PHE A 165 3.80 -18.79 -9.64
N LEU A 166 3.82 -17.63 -10.32
CA LEU A 166 3.11 -17.45 -11.58
C LEU A 166 3.64 -18.40 -12.68
N SER A 167 4.95 -18.59 -12.78
CA SER A 167 5.54 -19.53 -13.76
C SER A 167 5.10 -20.98 -13.52
N LYS A 168 4.93 -21.39 -12.25
CA LYS A 168 4.37 -22.72 -11.91
C LYS A 168 2.91 -22.84 -12.39
N ILE A 169 2.08 -21.80 -12.17
CA ILE A 169 0.69 -21.81 -12.65
C ILE A 169 0.62 -21.91 -14.17
N GLU A 170 1.45 -21.13 -14.88
CA GLU A 170 1.49 -21.17 -16.35
C GLU A 170 1.91 -22.53 -16.89
N SER A 171 2.88 -23.18 -16.25
CA SER A 171 3.32 -24.54 -16.65
C SER A 171 2.22 -25.58 -16.45
N ILE A 172 1.35 -25.42 -15.45
CA ILE A 172 0.21 -26.31 -15.19
C ILE A 172 -0.91 -26.09 -16.23
N ASN A 173 -1.07 -24.85 -16.71
CA ASN A 173 -2.15 -24.45 -17.64
C ASN A 173 -1.78 -24.63 -19.12
N LYS A 174 -0.52 -24.95 -19.48
CA LYS A 174 -0.17 -25.31 -20.87
C LYS A 174 -0.75 -26.67 -21.20
N PRO A 175 -1.64 -26.80 -22.21
CA PRO A 175 -2.03 -28.10 -22.71
C PRO A 175 -0.79 -28.78 -23.33
N ILE A 176 -0.65 -30.08 -23.03
CA ILE A 176 0.32 -30.99 -23.65
C ILE A 176 -0.07 -31.17 -25.12
#